data_4b1b6947fbd7cf271c5dd6b72793bf47
#
_entry.id   4b1b6947fbd7cf271c5dd6b72793bf47
#
_cell.length_a   1.000
_cell.length_b   1.000
_cell.length_c   1.000
_cell.angle_alpha   90.00
_cell.angle_beta   90.00
_cell.angle_gamma   90.00
#
_symmetry.space_group_name_H-M   'P 1'
#
loop_
_entity.id
_entity.type
_entity.pdbx_description
1 polymer ?
#
loop_
_entity_poly.entity_id
_entity_poly.type
_entity_poly.pdbx_seq_one_letter_code
_entity_poly.pdbx_strand_id
1 'polypeptide(L)'
;MEKYLNYKGISPFPDDFDNFWNEEINKVDEFFEKELKYEMIKKDFGIPFAECYDLYFNGIGGARIYSKLIIPKGTKDKKIPFILKFHGYQGQSSDWSRNIGIVASGIGLVMMDVRGQAGKSQDNGVFDGITVRGHIIKGVKEGRNKLFYKDVYLDTYLLSKIIENFEFTDKENI
;
A
#
# COMPACT_ATOMS: atom_id res chain seq x y z
N MET A 1 3.72 4.68 -36.04
CA MET A 1 4.24 4.83 -34.66
C MET A 1 3.80 6.15 -34.03
N GLU A 2 3.92 7.30 -34.69
CA GLU A 2 3.44 8.62 -34.19
C GLU A 2 1.97 8.63 -33.73
N LYS A 3 1.07 7.95 -34.46
CA LYS A 3 -0.34 7.87 -34.11
C LYS A 3 -0.59 7.25 -32.71
N TYR A 4 0.29 6.34 -32.25
CA TYR A 4 0.19 5.72 -30.94
C TYR A 4 0.80 6.58 -29.82
N LEU A 5 1.83 7.37 -30.14
CA LEU A 5 2.45 8.27 -29.19
C LEU A 5 1.53 9.42 -28.76
N ASN A 6 0.59 9.81 -29.66
CA ASN A 6 -0.39 10.87 -29.39
C ASN A 6 -1.75 10.35 -28.92
N TYR A 7 -1.89 9.04 -28.68
CA TYR A 7 -3.15 8.46 -28.20
C TYR A 7 -3.39 8.80 -26.72
N LYS A 8 -4.44 9.57 -26.45
CA LYS A 8 -4.81 10.03 -25.11
C LYS A 8 -5.91 9.17 -24.42
N GLY A 9 -6.28 8.06 -25.02
CA GLY A 9 -7.42 7.27 -24.57
C GLY A 9 -8.75 7.79 -25.14
N ILE A 10 -9.80 7.01 -24.92
CA ILE A 10 -11.17 7.33 -25.35
C ILE A 10 -12.14 7.52 -24.16
N SER A 11 -11.71 7.16 -22.95
CA SER A 11 -12.52 7.31 -21.74
C SER A 11 -12.24 8.67 -21.10
N PRO A 12 -13.20 9.59 -21.08
CA PRO A 12 -13.02 10.86 -20.40
C PRO A 12 -12.88 10.65 -18.89
N PHE A 13 -12.10 11.47 -18.23
CA PHE A 13 -12.14 11.59 -16.78
C PHE A 13 -13.49 12.20 -16.37
N PRO A 14 -14.11 11.75 -15.27
CA PRO A 14 -15.23 12.48 -14.68
C PRO A 14 -14.82 13.91 -14.33
N ASP A 15 -15.74 14.87 -14.53
CA ASP A 15 -15.44 16.30 -14.29
C ASP A 15 -15.02 16.59 -12.83
N ASP A 16 -15.45 15.77 -11.89
CA ASP A 16 -15.17 15.89 -10.47
C ASP A 16 -14.08 14.93 -9.96
N PHE A 17 -13.29 14.32 -10.86
CA PHE A 17 -12.28 13.32 -10.50
C PHE A 17 -11.27 13.85 -9.47
N ASP A 18 -10.67 14.99 -9.74
CA ASP A 18 -9.66 15.58 -8.87
C ASP A 18 -10.25 16.00 -7.52
N ASN A 19 -11.44 16.60 -7.54
CA ASN A 19 -12.15 16.99 -6.31
C ASN A 19 -12.46 15.77 -5.44
N PHE A 20 -12.95 14.68 -6.03
CA PHE A 20 -13.24 13.44 -5.32
C PHE A 20 -11.99 12.87 -4.64
N TRP A 21 -10.88 12.77 -5.37
CA TRP A 21 -9.65 12.21 -4.79
C TRP A 21 -9.02 13.14 -3.76
N ASN A 22 -9.06 14.45 -3.94
CA ASN A 22 -8.58 15.41 -2.96
C ASN A 22 -9.36 15.30 -1.63
N GLU A 23 -10.68 15.16 -1.70
CA GLU A 23 -11.51 14.94 -0.50
C GLU A 23 -11.17 13.62 0.21
N GLU A 24 -10.99 12.53 -0.53
CA GLU A 24 -10.65 11.24 0.06
C GLU A 24 -9.22 11.22 0.64
N ILE A 25 -8.25 11.85 -0.02
CA ILE A 25 -6.88 12.03 0.48
C ILE A 25 -6.88 12.85 1.78
N ASN A 26 -7.60 13.96 1.82
CA ASN A 26 -7.71 14.78 3.04
C ASN A 26 -8.26 13.98 4.24
N LYS A 27 -9.23 13.09 4.01
CA LYS A 27 -9.74 12.20 5.06
C LYS A 27 -8.66 11.23 5.56
N VAL A 28 -7.82 10.72 4.65
CA VAL A 28 -6.69 9.85 5.04
C VAL A 28 -5.65 10.63 5.84
N ASP A 29 -5.36 11.86 5.44
CA ASP A 29 -4.42 12.73 6.17
C ASP A 29 -4.90 13.01 7.60
N GLU A 30 -6.17 13.34 7.76
CA GLU A 30 -6.77 13.51 9.08
C GLU A 30 -6.74 12.24 9.92
N PHE A 31 -7.04 11.08 9.31
CA PHE A 31 -6.98 9.79 9.96
C PHE A 31 -5.55 9.44 10.38
N PHE A 32 -4.56 9.70 9.52
CA PHE A 32 -3.15 9.48 9.81
C PHE A 32 -2.71 10.24 11.05
N GLU A 33 -3.07 11.51 11.17
CA GLU A 33 -2.66 12.37 12.28
C GLU A 33 -3.34 12.02 13.61
N LYS A 34 -4.62 11.60 13.56
CA LYS A 34 -5.45 11.47 14.77
C LYS A 34 -5.59 10.03 15.27
N GLU A 35 -5.65 9.06 14.37
CA GLU A 35 -6.17 7.72 14.67
C GLU A 35 -5.26 6.58 14.23
N LEU A 36 -4.26 6.83 13.38
CA LEU A 36 -3.42 5.77 12.85
C LEU A 36 -2.73 4.98 13.96
N LYS A 37 -2.86 3.67 13.87
CA LYS A 37 -2.11 2.72 14.68
C LYS A 37 -1.40 1.75 13.75
N TYR A 38 -0.12 1.54 14.00
CA TYR A 38 0.64 0.50 13.33
C TYR A 38 1.51 -0.27 14.32
N GLU A 39 1.84 -1.49 13.96
CA GLU A 39 2.63 -2.43 14.77
C GLU A 39 3.72 -3.03 13.88
N MET A 40 4.95 -3.07 14.39
CA MET A 40 6.08 -3.71 13.74
C MET A 40 6.55 -4.90 14.57
N ILE A 41 6.39 -6.11 14.04
CA ILE A 41 6.80 -7.35 14.70
C ILE A 41 8.05 -7.87 14.03
N LYS A 42 9.17 -7.84 14.74
CA LYS A 42 10.46 -8.30 14.20
C LYS A 42 10.43 -9.79 13.87
N LYS A 43 10.96 -10.12 12.70
CA LYS A 43 11.16 -11.50 12.22
C LYS A 43 12.65 -11.78 12.17
N ASP A 44 13.07 -12.83 12.84
CA ASP A 44 14.47 -13.27 12.80
C ASP A 44 14.63 -14.40 11.76
N PHE A 45 15.26 -14.04 10.65
CA PHE A 45 15.64 -14.99 9.59
C PHE A 45 17.17 -15.23 9.56
N GLY A 46 17.91 -14.74 10.56
CA GLY A 46 19.37 -14.85 10.59
C GLY A 46 20.09 -14.07 9.48
N ILE A 47 19.44 -13.11 8.83
CA ILE A 47 20.04 -12.36 7.72
C ILE A 47 21.07 -11.36 8.28
N PRO A 48 22.35 -11.43 7.89
CA PRO A 48 23.39 -10.61 8.51
C PRO A 48 23.29 -9.11 8.19
N PHE A 49 22.73 -8.74 7.04
CA PHE A 49 22.70 -7.36 6.51
C PHE A 49 21.33 -6.69 6.52
N ALA A 50 20.28 -7.39 6.90
CA ALA A 50 18.92 -6.85 6.89
C ALA A 50 18.15 -7.16 8.16
N GLU A 51 17.17 -6.32 8.47
CA GLU A 51 16.14 -6.55 9.48
C GLU A 51 14.78 -6.68 8.80
N CYS A 52 13.98 -7.65 9.25
CA CYS A 52 12.67 -7.97 8.69
C CYS A 52 11.58 -7.75 9.72
N TYR A 53 10.45 -7.18 9.30
CA TYR A 53 9.31 -6.92 10.17
C TYR A 53 8.00 -7.26 9.47
N ASP A 54 7.10 -7.96 10.17
CA ASP A 54 5.67 -7.90 9.87
C ASP A 54 5.18 -6.51 10.29
N LEU A 55 4.72 -5.70 9.34
CA LEU A 55 4.12 -4.40 9.57
C LEU A 55 2.60 -4.53 9.42
N TYR A 56 1.88 -4.24 10.47
CA TYR A 56 0.42 -4.17 10.45
C TYR A 56 -0.03 -2.74 10.71
N PHE A 57 -1.06 -2.31 10.02
CA PHE A 57 -1.71 -1.02 10.30
C PHE A 57 -3.22 -1.10 10.08
N ASN A 58 -3.96 -0.19 10.70
CA ASN A 58 -5.37 -0.04 10.44
C ASN A 58 -5.56 0.81 9.19
N GLY A 59 -6.01 0.18 8.13
CA GLY A 59 -6.38 0.81 6.87
C GLY A 59 -7.75 1.48 6.92
N ILE A 60 -8.19 1.97 5.79
CA ILE A 60 -9.47 2.65 5.65
C ILE A 60 -10.63 1.74 6.07
N GLY A 61 -11.59 2.32 6.81
CA GLY A 61 -12.72 1.57 7.37
C GLY A 61 -12.33 0.54 8.43
N GLY A 62 -11.13 0.66 9.04
CA GLY A 62 -10.64 -0.20 10.12
C GLY A 62 -10.17 -1.58 9.67
N ALA A 63 -9.93 -1.79 8.38
CA ALA A 63 -9.36 -3.04 7.88
C ALA A 63 -7.92 -3.21 8.38
N ARG A 64 -7.57 -4.37 8.91
CA ARG A 64 -6.20 -4.68 9.31
C ARG A 64 -5.37 -5.02 8.09
N ILE A 65 -4.45 -4.14 7.72
CA ILE A 65 -3.58 -4.27 6.55
C ILE A 65 -2.22 -4.80 6.99
N TYR A 66 -1.68 -5.71 6.19
CA TYR A 66 -0.39 -6.34 6.39
C TYR A 66 0.60 -5.96 5.31
N SER A 67 1.84 -5.73 5.72
CA SER A 67 2.98 -5.53 4.83
C SER A 67 4.21 -6.24 5.37
N LYS A 68 5.09 -6.66 4.48
CA LYS A 68 6.45 -7.09 4.82
C LYS A 68 7.37 -5.89 4.69
N LEU A 69 8.06 -5.53 5.77
CA LEU A 69 9.06 -4.47 5.76
C LEU A 69 10.45 -5.08 5.94
N ILE A 70 11.37 -4.74 5.05
CA ILE A 70 12.77 -5.17 5.10
C ILE A 70 13.63 -3.93 5.01
N ILE A 71 14.52 -3.73 5.99
CA ILE A 71 15.43 -2.59 6.02
C ILE A 71 16.88 -3.06 6.15
N PRO A 72 17.85 -2.35 5.56
CA PRO A 72 19.28 -2.64 5.81
C PRO A 72 19.61 -2.46 7.29
N LYS A 73 20.49 -3.30 7.83
CA LYS A 73 21.00 -3.10 9.19
C LYS A 73 21.86 -1.84 9.29
N GLY A 74 21.84 -1.19 10.44
CA GLY A 74 22.65 0.01 10.69
C GLY A 74 22.11 1.30 10.08
N THR A 75 20.80 1.38 9.87
CA THR A 75 20.14 2.57 9.32
C THR A 75 19.84 3.66 10.33
N LYS A 76 20.09 3.45 11.64
CA LYS A 76 19.70 4.39 12.71
C LYS A 76 20.17 5.84 12.49
N ASP A 77 21.32 6.01 11.84
CA ASP A 77 21.94 7.32 11.61
C ASP A 77 21.99 7.72 10.12
N LYS A 78 21.21 7.03 9.27
CA LYS A 78 21.23 7.24 7.82
C LYS A 78 19.83 7.32 7.28
N LYS A 79 19.62 8.23 6.34
CA LYS A 79 18.42 8.24 5.49
C LYS A 79 18.60 7.25 4.36
N ILE A 80 17.61 6.39 4.13
CA ILE A 80 17.63 5.40 3.07
C ILE A 80 16.43 5.59 2.14
N PRO A 81 16.60 5.38 0.83
CA PRO A 81 15.46 5.35 -0.10
C PRO A 81 14.60 4.12 0.15
N PHE A 82 13.34 4.20 -0.24
CA PHE A 82 12.39 3.10 -0.11
C PHE A 82 11.75 2.73 -1.44
N ILE A 83 11.47 1.43 -1.60
CA ILE A 83 10.59 0.91 -2.65
C ILE A 83 9.34 0.35 -1.99
N LEU A 84 8.18 0.90 -2.39
CA LEU A 84 6.87 0.35 -2.05
C LEU A 84 6.43 -0.57 -3.18
N LYS A 85 6.11 -1.82 -2.84
CA LYS A 85 5.74 -2.83 -3.82
C LYS A 85 4.35 -3.37 -3.57
N PHE A 86 3.55 -3.37 -4.61
CA PHE A 86 2.18 -3.87 -4.62
C PHE A 86 2.05 -5.03 -5.59
N HIS A 87 1.19 -5.97 -5.27
CA HIS A 87 0.93 -7.14 -6.14
C HIS A 87 -0.32 -6.92 -7.00
N GLY A 88 -0.49 -7.76 -8.02
CA GLY A 88 -1.67 -7.75 -8.88
C GLY A 88 -2.88 -8.43 -8.25
N TYR A 89 -4.00 -8.40 -8.99
CA TYR A 89 -5.27 -9.01 -8.62
C TYR A 89 -5.11 -10.48 -8.17
N GLN A 90 -5.81 -10.86 -7.11
CA GLN A 90 -5.76 -12.17 -6.46
C GLN A 90 -4.37 -12.61 -5.95
N GLY A 91 -3.39 -11.71 -5.96
CA GLY A 91 -2.05 -11.98 -5.47
C GLY A 91 -1.86 -11.71 -3.98
N GLN A 92 -0.60 -11.80 -3.59
CA GLN A 92 -0.09 -11.42 -2.27
C GLN A 92 1.34 -10.90 -2.41
N SER A 93 1.88 -10.31 -1.36
CA SER A 93 3.28 -9.88 -1.31
C SER A 93 4.21 -11.08 -1.56
N SER A 94 5.30 -10.82 -2.27
CA SER A 94 6.31 -11.85 -2.58
C SER A 94 6.92 -12.45 -1.32
N ASP A 95 7.54 -13.63 -1.46
CA ASP A 95 8.36 -14.20 -0.39
C ASP A 95 9.48 -13.24 0.05
N TRP A 96 9.87 -13.34 1.32
CA TRP A 96 10.91 -12.51 1.92
C TRP A 96 12.23 -12.53 1.17
N SER A 97 12.63 -13.71 0.69
CA SER A 97 13.89 -13.93 -0.01
C SER A 97 13.94 -13.35 -1.41
N ARG A 98 12.81 -13.23 -2.07
CA ARG A 98 12.74 -12.93 -3.50
C ARG A 98 13.33 -11.56 -3.89
N ASN A 99 13.26 -10.59 -2.99
CA ASN A 99 13.69 -9.22 -3.26
C ASN A 99 14.82 -8.76 -2.32
N ILE A 100 15.44 -9.67 -1.59
CA ILE A 100 16.45 -9.35 -0.58
C ILE A 100 17.67 -8.64 -1.17
N GLY A 101 17.97 -8.86 -2.45
CA GLY A 101 19.06 -8.17 -3.16
C GLY A 101 18.87 -6.66 -3.25
N ILE A 102 17.63 -6.17 -3.28
CA ILE A 102 17.32 -4.72 -3.24
C ILE A 102 17.79 -4.14 -1.91
N VAL A 103 17.52 -4.85 -0.83
CA VAL A 103 17.92 -4.39 0.53
C VAL A 103 19.41 -4.45 0.72
N ALA A 104 20.09 -5.43 0.13
CA ALA A 104 21.56 -5.51 0.12
C ALA A 104 22.22 -4.30 -0.57
N SER A 105 21.49 -3.61 -1.47
CA SER A 105 21.97 -2.38 -2.12
C SER A 105 21.72 -1.12 -1.27
N GLY A 106 21.25 -1.26 -0.03
CA GLY A 106 21.03 -0.13 0.87
C GLY A 106 19.62 0.52 0.76
N ILE A 107 18.69 -0.13 0.08
CA ILE A 107 17.33 0.37 -0.16
C ILE A 107 16.36 -0.36 0.78
N GLY A 108 15.51 0.38 1.48
CA GLY A 108 14.39 -0.17 2.24
C GLY A 108 13.31 -0.70 1.30
N LEU A 109 12.66 -1.80 1.67
CA LEU A 109 11.60 -2.41 0.86
C LEU A 109 10.38 -2.69 1.72
N VAL A 110 9.23 -2.23 1.27
CA VAL A 110 7.95 -2.61 1.85
C VAL A 110 7.06 -3.26 0.79
N MET A 111 6.47 -4.40 1.13
CA MET A 111 5.61 -5.18 0.24
C MET A 111 4.26 -5.40 0.90
N MET A 112 3.22 -4.67 0.44
CA MET A 112 1.88 -4.74 1.01
C MET A 112 1.10 -5.93 0.44
N ASP A 113 0.37 -6.62 1.32
CA ASP A 113 -0.76 -7.44 0.92
C ASP A 113 -1.97 -6.52 0.75
N VAL A 114 -2.49 -6.42 -0.47
CA VAL A 114 -3.69 -5.62 -0.76
C VAL A 114 -4.91 -6.23 -0.05
N ARG A 115 -5.78 -5.37 0.53
CA ARG A 115 -6.98 -5.83 1.22
C ARG A 115 -7.80 -6.82 0.39
N GLY A 116 -8.39 -7.80 1.05
CA GLY A 116 -9.32 -8.74 0.42
C GLY A 116 -8.75 -9.63 -0.68
N GLN A 117 -7.43 -9.67 -0.88
CA GLN A 117 -6.74 -10.56 -1.84
C GLN A 117 -6.23 -11.84 -1.15
N ALA A 118 -5.27 -12.55 -1.73
CA ALA A 118 -4.79 -13.83 -1.20
C ALA A 118 -3.95 -13.72 0.09
N GLY A 119 -3.42 -12.54 0.42
CA GLY A 119 -2.53 -12.34 1.57
C GLY A 119 -3.23 -12.26 2.93
N LYS A 120 -2.56 -11.62 3.88
CA LYS A 120 -3.02 -11.52 5.28
C LYS A 120 -3.89 -10.29 5.56
N SER A 121 -3.99 -9.35 4.63
CA SER A 121 -4.81 -8.15 4.80
C SER A 121 -6.29 -8.46 4.80
N GLN A 122 -7.01 -7.85 5.74
CA GLN A 122 -8.45 -7.99 5.86
C GLN A 122 -9.18 -7.07 4.85
N ASP A 123 -10.45 -7.38 4.64
CA ASP A 123 -11.40 -6.52 3.94
C ASP A 123 -12.67 -6.44 4.79
N ASN A 124 -12.96 -5.26 5.30
CA ASN A 124 -14.12 -5.00 6.17
C ASN A 124 -15.31 -4.43 5.38
N GLY A 125 -15.21 -4.34 4.05
CA GLY A 125 -16.30 -3.87 3.21
C GLY A 125 -17.49 -4.83 3.23
N VAL A 126 -18.68 -4.29 3.38
CA VAL A 126 -19.95 -5.04 3.29
C VAL A 126 -20.59 -4.70 1.95
N PHE A 127 -20.87 -5.72 1.16
CA PHE A 127 -21.42 -5.59 -0.19
C PHE A 127 -22.46 -6.66 -0.45
N ASP A 128 -23.51 -6.33 -1.23
CA ASP A 128 -24.54 -7.28 -1.58
C ASP A 128 -24.11 -8.21 -2.72
N GLY A 129 -24.49 -9.50 -2.60
CA GLY A 129 -24.38 -10.47 -3.70
C GLY A 129 -22.96 -10.83 -4.15
N ILE A 130 -21.96 -10.70 -3.28
CA ILE A 130 -20.56 -10.98 -3.60
C ILE A 130 -20.24 -12.46 -3.43
N THR A 131 -19.77 -13.07 -4.50
CA THR A 131 -19.31 -14.46 -4.54
C THR A 131 -17.80 -14.61 -4.75
N VAL A 132 -17.13 -13.57 -5.26
CA VAL A 132 -15.70 -13.58 -5.57
C VAL A 132 -14.95 -12.67 -4.61
N ARG A 133 -14.07 -13.25 -3.81
CA ARG A 133 -13.22 -12.51 -2.86
C ARG A 133 -12.33 -11.51 -3.61
N GLY A 134 -12.24 -10.29 -3.08
CA GLY A 134 -11.35 -9.25 -3.62
C GLY A 134 -11.69 -8.77 -5.03
N HIS A 135 -12.91 -9.02 -5.51
CA HIS A 135 -13.32 -8.60 -6.85
C HIS A 135 -13.27 -7.07 -6.98
N ILE A 136 -12.55 -6.58 -7.99
CA ILE A 136 -12.23 -5.15 -8.13
C ILE A 136 -13.45 -4.24 -8.37
N ILE A 137 -14.55 -4.78 -8.87
CA ILE A 137 -15.79 -4.03 -9.10
C ILE A 137 -16.76 -4.02 -7.90
N LYS A 138 -16.35 -4.57 -6.75
CA LYS A 138 -17.17 -4.50 -5.54
C LYS A 138 -17.52 -3.05 -5.21
N GLY A 139 -18.74 -2.80 -4.85
CA GLY A 139 -19.23 -1.46 -4.50
C GLY A 139 -19.64 -0.59 -5.69
N VAL A 140 -19.50 -1.05 -6.94
CA VAL A 140 -19.91 -0.26 -8.13
C VAL A 140 -21.40 0.09 -8.10
N LYS A 141 -22.26 -0.84 -7.68
CA LYS A 141 -23.71 -0.60 -7.60
C LYS A 141 -24.10 0.39 -6.51
N GLU A 142 -23.33 0.39 -5.44
CA GLU A 142 -23.53 1.24 -4.25
C GLU A 142 -22.93 2.65 -4.43
N GLY A 143 -22.26 2.88 -5.57
CA GLY A 143 -21.68 4.17 -5.93
C GLY A 143 -20.21 4.35 -5.51
N ARG A 144 -19.60 5.41 -6.02
CA ARG A 144 -18.13 5.65 -5.92
C ARG A 144 -17.57 5.62 -4.49
N ASN A 145 -18.35 6.05 -3.51
CA ASN A 145 -17.91 6.08 -2.11
C ASN A 145 -17.77 4.68 -1.50
N LYS A 146 -18.39 3.67 -2.10
CA LYS A 146 -18.35 2.26 -1.68
C LYS A 146 -17.45 1.39 -2.54
N LEU A 147 -16.75 1.98 -3.52
CA LEU A 147 -15.86 1.22 -4.37
C LEU A 147 -14.72 0.59 -3.57
N PHE A 148 -14.64 -0.73 -3.59
CA PHE A 148 -13.54 -1.50 -3.00
C PHE A 148 -12.16 -1.00 -3.48
N TYR A 149 -12.05 -0.72 -4.77
CA TYR A 149 -10.79 -0.29 -5.36
C TYR A 149 -10.34 1.09 -4.91
N LYS A 150 -11.29 1.98 -4.52
CA LYS A 150 -10.98 3.24 -3.85
C LYS A 150 -10.20 3.00 -2.56
N ASP A 151 -10.71 2.11 -1.71
CA ASP A 151 -10.07 1.81 -0.43
C ASP A 151 -8.71 1.14 -0.60
N VAL A 152 -8.53 0.35 -1.67
CA VAL A 152 -7.20 -0.19 -2.04
C VAL A 152 -6.21 0.93 -2.27
N TYR A 153 -6.55 1.95 -3.08
CA TYR A 153 -5.66 3.09 -3.33
C TYR A 153 -5.39 3.92 -2.07
N LEU A 154 -6.40 4.13 -1.25
CA LEU A 154 -6.24 4.88 0.00
C LEU A 154 -5.35 4.15 1.02
N ASP A 155 -5.39 2.81 1.07
CA ASP A 155 -4.46 2.02 1.88
C ASP A 155 -3.02 2.14 1.37
N THR A 156 -2.82 2.19 0.03
CA THR A 156 -1.46 2.37 -0.53
C THR A 156 -0.91 3.76 -0.20
N TYR A 157 -1.74 4.79 -0.26
CA TYR A 157 -1.37 6.14 0.14
C TYR A 157 -1.06 6.22 1.65
N LEU A 158 -1.88 5.60 2.49
CA LEU A 158 -1.64 5.53 3.93
C LEU A 158 -0.32 4.82 4.26
N LEU A 159 0.00 3.73 3.55
CA LEU A 159 1.29 3.07 3.71
C LEU A 159 2.46 3.97 3.33
N SER A 160 2.36 4.75 2.25
CA SER A 160 3.44 5.69 1.87
C SER A 160 3.68 6.71 2.98
N LYS A 161 2.63 7.27 3.58
CA LYS A 161 2.75 8.19 4.72
C LYS A 161 3.40 7.53 5.94
N ILE A 162 3.08 6.27 6.24
CA ILE A 162 3.73 5.52 7.33
C ILE A 162 5.24 5.42 7.08
N ILE A 163 5.63 5.06 5.85
CA ILE A 163 7.05 4.92 5.49
C ILE A 163 7.76 6.27 5.49
N GLU A 164 7.15 7.32 4.97
CA GLU A 164 7.68 8.69 5.03
C GLU A 164 7.94 9.18 6.45
N ASN A 165 7.15 8.69 7.41
CA ASN A 165 7.24 9.12 8.80
C ASN A 165 8.30 8.37 9.61
N PHE A 166 8.96 7.37 9.06
CA PHE A 166 10.10 6.74 9.72
C PHE A 166 11.31 7.69 9.74
N GLU A 167 11.97 7.78 10.88
CA GLU A 167 13.13 8.65 11.07
C GLU A 167 14.27 8.36 10.09
N PHE A 168 14.37 7.12 9.60
CA PHE A 168 15.40 6.65 8.67
C PHE A 168 14.97 6.70 7.19
N THR A 169 13.83 7.28 6.85
CA THR A 169 13.39 7.38 5.45
C THR A 169 13.95 8.63 4.77
N ASP A 170 14.54 8.44 3.61
CA ASP A 170 14.80 9.51 2.65
C ASP A 170 13.51 9.82 1.88
N LYS A 171 12.82 10.88 2.30
CA LYS A 171 11.49 11.25 1.79
C LYS A 171 11.47 11.67 0.33
N GLU A 172 12.62 12.05 -0.22
CA GLU A 172 12.73 12.46 -1.63
C GLU A 172 12.89 11.26 -2.57
N ASN A 173 13.14 10.07 -1.99
CA ASN A 173 13.41 8.85 -2.74
C ASN A 173 12.54 7.68 -2.25
N ILE A 174 11.20 7.82 -2.44
CA ILE A 174 10.20 6.80 -2.19
C ILE A 174 9.50 6.42 -3.51
#